data_b7dfe7cd44c74c7d9d6ff915b9f97ae0
#
_entry.id   b7dfe7cd44c74c7d9d6ff915b9f97ae0
#
_cell.length_a   1.000
_cell.length_b   1.000
_cell.length_c   1.000
_cell.angle_alpha   90.00
_cell.angle_beta   90.00
_cell.angle_gamma   90.00
#
_symmetry.space_group_name_H-M   'P 1'
#
loop_
_entity.id
_entity.type
_entity.pdbx_description
1 polymer ?
#
loop_
_entity_poly.entity_id
_entity_poly.type
_entity_poly.pdbx_seq_one_letter_code
_entity_poly.pdbx_strand_id
1 'polypeptide(L)'
;IRFRALGDGYTDADIIKAILGEEQNSERNAVKNPGARREFDMLLDIQEIIAKGKGAGYERFAKIYNIKQVSKALLFLQEHDCRDYEELAKRASGAADRFADISAQIKSAEARMAEIQVLRTHIINYSKTKDVYVAYRKAGYSKKFYEAHREELTLHKTAKDAFKAMDGKKIPKVKELNAEYGELLRKKALYEEYKTAKQEMKDYQTAKYDIDRLLNIDE
;
A
#
# COMPACT_ATOMS: atom_id res chain seq x y z
N ILE A 1 28.58 -2.01 -8.20
CA ILE A 1 29.89 -2.39 -7.67
C ILE A 1 30.36 -3.59 -8.49
N ARG A 2 31.47 -3.44 -9.25
CA ARG A 2 32.04 -4.55 -10.02
C ARG A 2 32.73 -5.51 -9.06
N PHE A 3 32.20 -6.72 -8.93
CA PHE A 3 32.69 -7.81 -8.09
C PHE A 3 34.08 -8.37 -8.43
N ARG A 4 34.88 -7.65 -9.18
CA ARG A 4 36.27 -8.06 -9.54
C ARG A 4 37.28 -7.90 -8.40
N ALA A 5 36.89 -7.31 -7.26
CA ALA A 5 37.83 -6.99 -6.19
C ALA A 5 37.87 -8.00 -5.04
N LEU A 6 37.08 -9.07 -5.08
CA LEU A 6 37.09 -10.13 -4.07
C LEU A 6 37.77 -11.38 -4.66
N GLY A 7 39.08 -11.27 -4.97
CA GLY A 7 39.92 -12.41 -5.35
C GLY A 7 40.32 -13.24 -4.13
N ASP A 8 40.90 -14.43 -4.37
CA ASP A 8 41.46 -15.31 -3.34
C ASP A 8 42.52 -14.53 -2.50
N GLY A 9 42.24 -14.32 -1.21
CA GLY A 9 43.21 -13.64 -0.33
C GLY A 9 42.61 -12.67 0.70
N TYR A 10 41.29 -12.65 0.89
CA TYR A 10 40.66 -11.83 1.94
C TYR A 10 40.96 -12.37 3.33
N THR A 11 41.48 -11.50 4.18
CA THR A 11 41.68 -11.77 5.62
C THR A 11 40.38 -11.54 6.39
N ASP A 12 40.26 -12.11 7.60
CA ASP A 12 39.14 -11.84 8.50
C ASP A 12 38.98 -10.34 8.78
N ALA A 13 40.06 -9.57 8.76
CA ALA A 13 40.03 -8.11 8.86
C ALA A 13 39.29 -7.44 7.69
N ASP A 14 39.42 -7.97 6.47
CA ASP A 14 38.68 -7.43 5.30
C ASP A 14 37.21 -7.77 5.35
N ILE A 15 36.86 -8.92 5.92
CA ILE A 15 35.47 -9.32 6.18
C ILE A 15 34.87 -8.42 7.26
N ILE A 16 35.58 -8.17 8.34
CA ILE A 16 35.18 -7.27 9.43
C ILE A 16 35.00 -5.85 8.90
N LYS A 17 35.90 -5.33 8.09
CA LYS A 17 35.78 -4.03 7.43
C LYS A 17 34.57 -3.96 6.51
N ALA A 18 34.27 -5.04 5.77
CA ALA A 18 33.09 -5.11 4.91
C ALA A 18 31.76 -5.18 5.73
N ILE A 19 31.78 -5.78 6.91
CA ILE A 19 30.64 -5.87 7.85
C ILE A 19 30.44 -4.54 8.58
N LEU A 20 31.52 -3.94 9.08
CA LEU A 20 31.45 -2.67 9.82
C LEU A 20 31.24 -1.45 8.91
N GLY A 21 31.44 -1.61 7.59
CA GLY A 21 31.36 -0.53 6.61
C GLY A 21 32.50 0.46 6.83
N GLU A 22 33.60 0.36 6.09
CA GLU A 22 34.54 1.47 6.14
C GLU A 22 33.82 2.77 5.78
N GLU A 23 34.01 3.77 6.60
CA GLU A 23 33.33 5.06 6.65
C GLU A 23 33.34 5.86 5.33
N GLN A 24 34.18 5.52 4.37
CA GLN A 24 34.33 6.30 3.14
C GLN A 24 33.19 6.13 2.12
N ASN A 25 32.40 5.02 2.17
CA ASN A 25 31.24 4.88 1.30
C ASN A 25 29.91 5.19 2.01
N SER A 26 29.88 5.14 3.34
CA SER A 26 28.70 5.51 4.12
C SER A 26 28.53 7.04 4.17
N GLU A 27 29.60 7.82 4.24
CA GLU A 27 29.53 9.28 4.26
C GLU A 27 28.98 9.88 2.95
N ARG A 28 29.31 9.31 1.78
CA ARG A 28 28.76 9.81 0.52
C ARG A 28 27.25 9.53 0.34
N ASN A 29 26.73 8.48 1.01
CA ASN A 29 25.30 8.17 0.98
C ASN A 29 24.55 8.76 2.19
N ALA A 30 25.21 8.93 3.34
CA ALA A 30 24.63 9.54 4.54
C ALA A 30 24.35 11.04 4.35
N VAL A 31 25.20 11.75 3.59
CA VAL A 31 25.01 13.19 3.29
C VAL A 31 23.81 13.45 2.36
N LYS A 32 23.33 12.44 1.62
CA LYS A 32 22.18 12.62 0.70
C LYS A 32 20.80 12.35 1.33
N ASN A 33 20.71 11.63 2.45
CA ASN A 33 19.42 11.39 3.11
C ASN A 33 19.63 11.15 4.64
N PRO A 34 19.67 12.19 5.47
CA PRO A 34 19.82 12.05 6.93
C PRO A 34 18.56 11.50 7.64
N GLY A 35 17.75 10.73 7.00
CA GLY A 35 16.53 10.09 7.49
C GLY A 35 16.17 8.82 6.74
N ALA A 36 17.06 8.31 5.88
CA ALA A 36 16.80 7.04 5.23
C ALA A 36 16.84 5.92 6.28
N ARG A 37 15.66 5.39 6.65
CA ARG A 37 15.56 4.15 7.42
C ARG A 37 16.44 3.09 6.77
N ARG A 38 17.18 2.36 7.61
CA ARG A 38 17.96 1.21 7.14
C ARG A 38 16.98 0.13 6.71
N GLU A 39 16.68 0.09 5.41
CA GLU A 39 15.91 -1.01 4.85
C GLU A 39 16.74 -2.30 4.96
N PHE A 40 16.14 -3.36 5.47
CA PHE A 40 16.68 -4.71 5.43
C PHE A 40 15.71 -5.61 4.67
N ASP A 41 16.27 -6.63 4.01
CA ASP A 41 15.55 -7.55 3.16
C ASP A 41 15.65 -8.97 3.72
N MET A 42 14.80 -9.85 3.21
CA MET A 42 14.75 -11.26 3.60
C MET A 42 16.06 -11.99 3.31
N LEU A 43 16.38 -12.97 4.16
CA LEU A 43 17.53 -13.85 3.95
C LEU A 43 17.40 -14.66 2.67
N LEU A 44 18.54 -14.81 1.98
CA LEU A 44 18.64 -15.67 0.80
C LEU A 44 18.79 -17.14 1.21
N ASP A 45 18.13 -18.03 0.48
CA ASP A 45 18.31 -19.46 0.66
C ASP A 45 19.63 -19.93 0.02
N ILE A 46 20.61 -20.24 0.88
CA ILE A 46 21.94 -20.68 0.45
C ILE A 46 21.86 -22.06 -0.19
N GLN A 47 21.00 -22.96 0.29
CA GLN A 47 20.86 -24.32 -0.25
C GLN A 47 20.26 -24.28 -1.64
N GLU A 48 19.24 -23.47 -1.85
CA GLU A 48 18.65 -23.24 -3.16
C GLU A 48 19.65 -22.63 -4.17
N ILE A 49 20.49 -21.70 -3.71
CA ILE A 49 21.53 -21.08 -4.51
C ILE A 49 22.57 -22.10 -4.96
N ILE A 50 23.00 -23.00 -4.06
CA ILE A 50 23.93 -24.09 -4.36
C ILE A 50 23.28 -25.06 -5.36
N ALA A 51 22.05 -25.47 -5.09
CA ALA A 51 21.30 -26.40 -5.95
C ALA A 51 21.12 -25.85 -7.39
N LYS A 52 20.93 -24.52 -7.52
CA LYS A 52 20.82 -23.84 -8.82
C LYS A 52 22.15 -23.68 -9.54
N GLY A 53 23.28 -24.10 -8.96
CA GLY A 53 24.60 -24.09 -9.60
C GLY A 53 25.13 -22.71 -9.98
N LYS A 54 24.75 -21.64 -9.23
CA LYS A 54 25.15 -20.25 -9.54
C LYS A 54 26.64 -19.96 -9.32
N GLY A 55 27.40 -20.94 -8.81
CA GLY A 55 28.84 -20.85 -8.62
C GLY A 55 29.28 -20.27 -7.27
N ALA A 56 30.53 -20.59 -6.86
CA ALA A 56 31.10 -20.26 -5.56
C ALA A 56 31.10 -18.73 -5.24
N GLY A 57 31.25 -17.89 -6.25
CA GLY A 57 31.20 -16.43 -6.07
C GLY A 57 29.85 -15.93 -5.61
N TYR A 58 28.76 -16.50 -6.14
CA TYR A 58 27.42 -16.12 -5.75
C TYR A 58 27.05 -16.68 -4.37
N GLU A 59 27.52 -17.88 -4.03
CA GLU A 59 27.38 -18.46 -2.69
C GLU A 59 28.05 -17.59 -1.60
N ARG A 60 29.29 -17.15 -1.87
CA ARG A 60 29.98 -16.21 -0.96
C ARG A 60 29.24 -14.90 -0.79
N PHE A 61 28.74 -14.35 -1.90
CA PHE A 61 27.88 -13.14 -1.86
C PHE A 61 26.65 -13.36 -0.99
N ALA A 62 25.92 -14.45 -1.18
CA ALA A 62 24.72 -14.75 -0.41
C ALA A 62 24.98 -14.90 1.08
N LYS A 63 26.09 -15.56 1.46
CA LYS A 63 26.52 -15.68 2.87
C LYS A 63 26.80 -14.31 3.49
N ILE A 64 27.59 -13.45 2.81
CA ILE A 64 27.89 -12.10 3.30
C ILE A 64 26.63 -11.25 3.36
N TYR A 65 25.78 -11.35 2.37
CA TYR A 65 24.48 -10.67 2.33
C TYR A 65 23.64 -11.07 3.54
N ASN A 66 23.48 -12.36 3.80
CA ASN A 66 22.69 -12.86 4.94
C ASN A 66 23.25 -12.35 6.29
N ILE A 67 24.57 -12.40 6.49
CA ILE A 67 25.18 -11.84 7.71
C ILE A 67 24.81 -10.37 7.90
N LYS A 68 24.83 -9.57 6.82
CA LYS A 68 24.43 -8.17 6.90
C LYS A 68 22.95 -7.99 7.22
N GLN A 69 22.07 -8.82 6.66
CA GLN A 69 20.63 -8.74 6.95
C GLN A 69 20.35 -9.16 8.40
N VAL A 70 20.97 -10.23 8.89
CA VAL A 70 20.86 -10.65 10.30
C VAL A 70 21.31 -9.54 11.23
N SER A 71 22.46 -8.91 10.95
CA SER A 71 22.92 -7.77 11.77
C SER A 71 21.93 -6.62 11.78
N LYS A 72 21.32 -6.30 10.64
CA LYS A 72 20.27 -5.26 10.55
C LYS A 72 19.02 -5.66 11.33
N ALA A 73 18.58 -6.92 11.22
CA ALA A 73 17.45 -7.44 11.97
C ALA A 73 17.68 -7.34 13.49
N LEU A 74 18.86 -7.76 13.96
CA LEU A 74 19.22 -7.65 15.38
C LEU A 74 19.27 -6.20 15.88
N LEU A 75 19.82 -5.27 15.08
CA LEU A 75 19.80 -3.85 15.40
C LEU A 75 18.37 -3.31 15.45
N PHE A 76 17.52 -3.71 14.51
CA PHE A 76 16.11 -3.35 14.52
C PHE A 76 15.40 -3.83 15.79
N LEU A 77 15.63 -5.09 16.20
CA LEU A 77 15.05 -5.62 17.44
C LEU A 77 15.54 -4.84 18.68
N GLN A 78 16.82 -4.47 18.71
CA GLN A 78 17.38 -3.67 19.79
C GLN A 78 16.79 -2.25 19.81
N GLU A 79 16.68 -1.59 18.66
CA GLU A 79 16.09 -0.24 18.53
C GLU A 79 14.63 -0.20 18.96
N HIS A 80 13.92 -1.32 18.79
CA HIS A 80 12.50 -1.47 19.17
C HIS A 80 12.30 -2.16 20.51
N ASP A 81 13.35 -2.40 21.28
CA ASP A 81 13.29 -3.09 22.59
C ASP A 81 12.53 -4.43 22.54
N CYS A 82 12.69 -5.18 21.43
CA CYS A 82 12.18 -6.55 21.31
C CYS A 82 13.16 -7.51 21.99
N ARG A 83 12.74 -8.10 23.11
CA ARG A 83 13.64 -8.90 23.99
C ARG A 83 13.60 -10.40 23.69
N ASP A 84 12.50 -10.86 23.15
CA ASP A 84 12.29 -12.27 22.85
C ASP A 84 11.45 -12.47 21.58
N TYR A 85 11.36 -13.72 21.14
CA TYR A 85 10.64 -14.11 19.93
C TYR A 85 9.13 -13.89 20.06
N GLU A 86 8.57 -14.13 21.25
CA GLU A 86 7.12 -13.98 21.47
C GLU A 86 6.71 -12.51 21.32
N GLU A 87 7.51 -11.61 21.84
CA GLU A 87 7.31 -10.16 21.68
C GLU A 87 7.43 -9.74 20.20
N LEU A 88 8.44 -10.27 19.48
CA LEU A 88 8.58 -10.01 18.04
C LEU A 88 7.35 -10.50 17.27
N ALA A 89 6.89 -11.72 17.51
CA ALA A 89 5.71 -12.27 16.85
C ALA A 89 4.45 -11.45 17.13
N LYS A 90 4.25 -11.03 18.38
CA LYS A 90 3.15 -10.17 18.80
C LYS A 90 3.18 -8.81 18.10
N ARG A 91 4.36 -8.18 18.03
CA ARG A 91 4.52 -6.87 17.36
C ARG A 91 4.33 -6.99 15.85
N ALA A 92 4.82 -8.06 15.23
CA ALA A 92 4.61 -8.33 13.81
C ALA A 92 3.11 -8.50 13.48
N SER A 93 2.37 -9.27 14.30
CA SER A 93 0.92 -9.39 14.17
C SER A 93 0.21 -8.04 14.36
N GLY A 94 0.52 -7.32 15.43
CA GLY A 94 -0.09 -6.02 15.71
C GLY A 94 0.18 -4.97 14.61
N ALA A 95 1.37 -4.98 14.04
CA ALA A 95 1.69 -4.10 12.90
C ALA A 95 0.90 -4.48 11.63
N ALA A 96 0.71 -5.78 11.40
CA ALA A 96 -0.11 -6.27 10.28
C ALA A 96 -1.59 -5.90 10.46
N ASP A 97 -2.14 -6.08 11.66
CA ASP A 97 -3.53 -5.72 12.00
C ASP A 97 -3.75 -4.21 11.83
N ARG A 98 -2.85 -3.39 12.35
CA ARG A 98 -2.91 -1.93 12.19
C ARG A 98 -2.88 -1.51 10.71
N PHE A 99 -2.00 -2.11 9.91
CA PHE A 99 -1.96 -1.84 8.47
C PHE A 99 -3.24 -2.28 7.77
N ALA A 100 -3.81 -3.44 8.13
CA ALA A 100 -5.07 -3.94 7.58
C ALA A 100 -6.23 -3.00 7.90
N ASP A 101 -6.33 -2.52 9.14
CA ASP A 101 -7.37 -1.59 9.59
C ASP A 101 -7.32 -0.26 8.84
N ILE A 102 -6.12 0.34 8.73
CA ILE A 102 -5.94 1.61 8.00
C ILE A 102 -6.27 1.41 6.51
N SER A 103 -5.83 0.29 5.91
CA SER A 103 -6.13 -0.06 4.52
C SER A 103 -7.63 -0.20 4.27
N ALA A 104 -8.36 -0.84 5.19
CA ALA A 104 -9.81 -1.00 5.10
C ALA A 104 -10.52 0.36 5.21
N GLN A 105 -10.09 1.23 6.11
CA GLN A 105 -10.64 2.58 6.26
C GLN A 105 -10.44 3.42 5.00
N ILE A 106 -9.26 3.37 4.38
CA ILE A 106 -8.98 4.08 3.12
C ILE A 106 -9.86 3.54 2.00
N LYS A 107 -9.91 2.22 1.81
CA LYS A 107 -10.75 1.59 0.77
C LYS A 107 -12.23 1.94 0.94
N SER A 108 -12.73 1.91 2.16
CA SER A 108 -14.13 2.30 2.47
C SER A 108 -14.39 3.78 2.14
N ALA A 109 -13.46 4.67 2.49
CA ALA A 109 -13.58 6.09 2.19
C ALA A 109 -13.55 6.35 0.66
N GLU A 110 -12.65 5.70 -0.08
CA GLU A 110 -12.54 5.82 -1.54
C GLU A 110 -13.80 5.29 -2.24
N ALA A 111 -14.31 4.13 -1.83
CA ALA A 111 -15.54 3.57 -2.36
C ALA A 111 -16.72 4.53 -2.15
N ARG A 112 -16.84 5.09 -0.93
CA ARG A 112 -17.90 6.05 -0.62
C ARG A 112 -17.78 7.34 -1.41
N MET A 113 -16.56 7.85 -1.63
CA MET A 113 -16.31 9.02 -2.48
C MET A 113 -16.74 8.77 -3.92
N ALA A 114 -16.48 7.59 -4.46
CA ALA A 114 -16.92 7.19 -5.82
C ALA A 114 -18.45 7.12 -5.91
N GLU A 115 -19.13 6.52 -4.92
CA GLU A 115 -20.59 6.51 -4.83
C GLU A 115 -21.20 7.92 -4.80
N ILE A 116 -20.62 8.81 -3.99
CA ILE A 116 -21.05 10.21 -3.90
C ILE A 116 -20.93 10.90 -5.26
N GLN A 117 -19.85 10.70 -6.00
CA GLN A 117 -19.68 11.30 -7.33
C GLN A 117 -20.73 10.82 -8.32
N VAL A 118 -20.98 9.50 -8.35
CA VAL A 118 -22.02 8.91 -9.21
C VAL A 118 -23.40 9.47 -8.85
N LEU A 119 -23.74 9.48 -7.58
CA LEU A 119 -25.04 9.96 -7.10
C LEU A 119 -25.25 11.45 -7.40
N ARG A 120 -24.23 12.28 -7.20
CA ARG A 120 -24.26 13.70 -7.59
C ARG A 120 -24.53 13.87 -9.07
N THR A 121 -23.88 13.09 -9.90
CA THR A 121 -24.09 13.12 -11.36
C THR A 121 -25.55 12.80 -11.71
N HIS A 122 -26.11 11.77 -11.09
CA HIS A 122 -27.53 11.42 -11.30
C HIS A 122 -28.49 12.51 -10.82
N ILE A 123 -28.25 13.14 -9.67
CA ILE A 123 -29.08 14.24 -9.15
C ILE A 123 -29.03 15.45 -10.11
N ILE A 124 -27.86 15.82 -10.58
CA ILE A 124 -27.67 16.94 -11.50
C ILE A 124 -28.36 16.64 -12.85
N ASN A 125 -28.13 15.46 -13.40
CA ASN A 125 -28.75 15.05 -14.66
C ASN A 125 -30.29 15.03 -14.56
N TYR A 126 -30.82 14.46 -13.48
CA TYR A 126 -32.27 14.47 -13.23
C TYR A 126 -32.82 15.88 -13.18
N SER A 127 -32.18 16.79 -12.48
CA SER A 127 -32.60 18.19 -12.37
C SER A 127 -32.57 18.89 -13.73
N LYS A 128 -31.50 18.74 -14.51
CA LYS A 128 -31.33 19.35 -15.84
C LYS A 128 -32.34 18.83 -16.86
N THR A 129 -32.68 17.56 -16.78
CA THR A 129 -33.54 16.89 -17.79
C THR A 129 -35.02 16.81 -17.40
N LYS A 130 -35.40 17.32 -16.23
CA LYS A 130 -36.75 17.27 -15.68
C LYS A 130 -37.76 17.92 -16.61
N ASP A 131 -37.47 19.11 -17.13
CA ASP A 131 -38.41 19.87 -17.99
C ASP A 131 -38.62 19.19 -19.34
N VAL A 132 -37.55 18.64 -19.94
CA VAL A 132 -37.63 17.83 -21.17
C VAL A 132 -38.50 16.59 -20.95
N TYR A 133 -38.32 15.90 -19.81
CA TYR A 133 -39.16 14.75 -19.49
C TYR A 133 -40.61 15.12 -19.27
N VAL A 134 -40.91 16.26 -18.64
CA VAL A 134 -42.28 16.76 -18.48
C VAL A 134 -42.90 17.08 -19.86
N ALA A 135 -42.15 17.72 -20.76
CA ALA A 135 -42.59 18.00 -22.12
C ALA A 135 -42.85 16.71 -22.92
N TYR A 136 -41.96 15.71 -22.79
CA TYR A 136 -42.15 14.40 -23.42
C TYR A 136 -43.43 13.70 -22.97
N ARG A 137 -43.72 13.75 -21.66
CA ARG A 137 -44.97 13.20 -21.12
C ARG A 137 -46.21 13.95 -21.64
N LYS A 138 -46.14 15.29 -21.72
CA LYS A 138 -47.21 16.11 -22.29
C LYS A 138 -47.45 15.84 -23.78
N ALA A 139 -46.39 15.48 -24.52
CA ALA A 139 -46.47 15.09 -25.93
C ALA A 139 -46.95 13.63 -26.14
N GLY A 140 -47.51 13.00 -25.12
CA GLY A 140 -48.05 11.64 -25.20
C GLY A 140 -46.98 10.57 -25.51
N TYR A 141 -45.75 10.78 -25.06
CA TYR A 141 -44.60 9.89 -25.31
C TYR A 141 -44.29 9.71 -26.81
N SER A 142 -44.44 10.80 -27.59
CA SER A 142 -44.21 10.82 -29.02
C SER A 142 -42.82 10.32 -29.41
N LYS A 143 -42.75 9.39 -30.38
CA LYS A 143 -41.50 8.86 -30.92
C LYS A 143 -40.62 9.96 -31.53
N LYS A 144 -41.25 10.91 -32.26
CA LYS A 144 -40.53 12.05 -32.85
C LYS A 144 -39.89 12.93 -31.80
N PHE A 145 -40.59 13.19 -30.67
CA PHE A 145 -40.03 13.95 -29.56
C PHE A 145 -38.89 13.19 -28.88
N TYR A 146 -39.03 11.87 -28.70
CA TYR A 146 -37.99 11.02 -28.14
C TYR A 146 -36.72 11.05 -28.98
N GLU A 147 -36.82 10.95 -30.29
CA GLU A 147 -35.66 10.98 -31.19
C GLU A 147 -34.96 12.33 -31.17
N ALA A 148 -35.71 13.43 -31.06
CA ALA A 148 -35.14 14.78 -30.93
C ALA A 148 -34.42 15.05 -29.61
N HIS A 149 -34.82 14.38 -28.53
CA HIS A 149 -34.29 14.59 -27.15
C HIS A 149 -33.79 13.31 -26.53
N ARG A 150 -33.21 12.41 -27.34
CA ARG A 150 -32.81 11.07 -26.94
C ARG A 150 -31.80 11.08 -25.79
N GLU A 151 -30.84 11.97 -25.83
CA GLU A 151 -29.77 12.05 -24.79
C GLU A 151 -30.35 12.46 -23.45
N GLU A 152 -31.13 13.55 -23.41
CA GLU A 152 -31.71 14.06 -22.17
C GLU A 152 -32.68 13.05 -21.55
N LEU A 153 -33.51 12.40 -22.36
CA LEU A 153 -34.46 11.40 -21.89
C LEU A 153 -33.76 10.13 -21.41
N THR A 154 -32.64 9.75 -22.02
CA THR A 154 -31.81 8.64 -21.56
C THR A 154 -31.17 8.97 -20.22
N LEU A 155 -30.54 10.14 -20.07
CA LEU A 155 -29.95 10.62 -18.81
C LEU A 155 -31.00 10.69 -17.68
N HIS A 156 -32.22 11.19 -18.02
CA HIS A 156 -33.32 11.22 -17.04
C HIS A 156 -33.73 9.83 -16.57
N LYS A 157 -33.87 8.89 -17.51
CA LYS A 157 -34.20 7.49 -17.20
C LYS A 157 -33.16 6.84 -16.33
N THR A 158 -31.88 6.96 -16.70
CA THR A 158 -30.76 6.41 -15.93
C THR A 158 -30.72 6.96 -14.50
N ALA A 159 -30.92 8.27 -14.35
CA ALA A 159 -30.98 8.88 -13.02
C ALA A 159 -32.17 8.36 -12.19
N LYS A 160 -33.35 8.23 -12.82
CA LYS A 160 -34.54 7.69 -12.16
C LYS A 160 -34.37 6.23 -11.73
N ASP A 161 -33.73 5.43 -12.56
CA ASP A 161 -33.46 4.01 -12.25
C ASP A 161 -32.43 3.88 -11.12
N ALA A 162 -31.41 4.74 -11.09
CA ALA A 162 -30.47 4.82 -9.97
C ALA A 162 -31.16 5.19 -8.64
N PHE A 163 -32.13 6.12 -8.67
CA PHE A 163 -32.89 6.48 -7.48
C PHE A 163 -33.82 5.37 -6.98
N LYS A 164 -34.40 4.59 -7.92
CA LYS A 164 -35.18 3.41 -7.55
C LYS A 164 -34.33 2.33 -6.88
N ALA A 165 -33.09 2.15 -7.32
CA ALA A 165 -32.16 1.20 -6.74
C ALA A 165 -31.75 1.58 -5.29
N MET A 166 -32.02 2.81 -4.84
CA MET A 166 -31.79 3.23 -3.47
C MET A 166 -32.83 2.71 -2.46
N ASP A 167 -33.78 1.92 -2.91
CA ASP A 167 -34.74 1.17 -2.10
C ASP A 167 -35.48 2.04 -1.07
N GLY A 168 -36.11 3.14 -1.54
CA GLY A 168 -36.91 4.03 -0.72
C GLY A 168 -36.14 4.99 0.20
N LYS A 169 -34.79 4.95 0.19
CA LYS A 169 -33.97 5.94 0.92
C LYS A 169 -34.18 7.34 0.33
N LYS A 170 -34.30 8.34 1.19
CA LYS A 170 -34.41 9.73 0.78
C LYS A 170 -33.19 10.13 -0.03
N ILE A 171 -33.42 10.70 -1.23
CA ILE A 171 -32.34 11.24 -2.07
C ILE A 171 -31.70 12.42 -1.34
N PRO A 172 -30.39 12.35 -1.02
CA PRO A 172 -29.70 13.43 -0.32
C PRO A 172 -29.55 14.66 -1.23
N LYS A 173 -29.43 15.82 -0.61
CA LYS A 173 -29.16 17.05 -1.36
C LYS A 173 -27.70 17.07 -1.83
N VAL A 174 -27.41 17.67 -2.98
CA VAL A 174 -26.04 17.83 -3.48
C VAL A 174 -25.14 18.54 -2.47
N LYS A 175 -25.68 19.48 -1.68
CA LYS A 175 -24.93 20.17 -0.62
C LYS A 175 -24.49 19.21 0.49
N GLU A 176 -25.34 18.27 0.88
CA GLU A 176 -25.04 17.25 1.91
C GLU A 176 -23.96 16.29 1.40
N LEU A 177 -24.10 15.85 0.15
CA LEU A 177 -23.07 15.00 -0.51
C LEU A 177 -21.73 15.70 -0.64
N ASN A 178 -21.72 17.00 -0.93
CA ASN A 178 -20.48 17.78 -1.01
C ASN A 178 -19.82 17.94 0.36
N ALA A 179 -20.60 18.11 1.41
CA ALA A 179 -20.08 18.19 2.78
C ALA A 179 -19.45 16.84 3.19
N GLU A 180 -20.18 15.73 2.97
CA GLU A 180 -19.67 14.38 3.24
C GLU A 180 -18.39 14.09 2.45
N TYR A 181 -18.35 14.44 1.17
CA TYR A 181 -17.16 14.28 0.33
C TYR A 181 -15.97 15.09 0.87
N GLY A 182 -16.22 16.33 1.33
CA GLY A 182 -15.21 17.18 1.97
C GLY A 182 -14.63 16.57 3.25
N GLU A 183 -15.47 15.94 4.08
CA GLU A 183 -15.01 15.22 5.29
C GLU A 183 -14.15 14.00 4.93
N LEU A 184 -14.55 13.24 3.90
CA LEU A 184 -13.75 12.09 3.42
C LEU A 184 -12.40 12.54 2.85
N LEU A 185 -12.34 13.68 2.17
CA LEU A 185 -11.08 14.26 1.70
C LEU A 185 -10.14 14.67 2.84
N ARG A 186 -10.67 15.14 3.99
CA ARG A 186 -9.86 15.48 5.16
C ARG A 186 -9.17 14.26 5.77
N LYS A 187 -9.65 13.05 5.50
CA LYS A 187 -8.97 11.79 5.86
C LYS A 187 -7.67 11.54 5.10
N LYS A 188 -7.13 12.54 4.36
CA LYS A 188 -5.78 12.45 3.75
C LYS A 188 -4.67 12.16 4.77
N ALA A 189 -4.84 12.52 6.03
CA ALA A 189 -3.92 12.13 7.09
C ALA A 189 -3.74 10.60 7.18
N LEU A 190 -4.79 9.82 6.86
CA LEU A 190 -4.71 8.35 6.83
C LEU A 190 -3.69 7.82 5.80
N TYR A 191 -3.40 8.56 4.74
CA TYR A 191 -2.38 8.12 3.75
C TYR A 191 -0.96 8.19 4.31
N GLU A 192 -0.65 9.15 5.17
CA GLU A 192 0.65 9.21 5.85
C GLU A 192 0.75 8.10 6.92
N GLU A 193 -0.32 7.89 7.68
CA GLU A 193 -0.41 6.77 8.63
C GLU A 193 -0.31 5.42 7.89
N TYR A 194 -0.95 5.27 6.74
CA TYR A 194 -0.85 4.08 5.90
C TYR A 194 0.59 3.78 5.47
N LYS A 195 1.33 4.80 5.01
CA LYS A 195 2.73 4.63 4.61
C LYS A 195 3.58 4.17 5.78
N THR A 196 3.38 4.80 6.94
CA THR A 196 4.10 4.46 8.17
C THR A 196 3.76 3.04 8.63
N ALA A 197 2.47 2.69 8.72
CA ALA A 197 2.03 1.36 9.12
C ALA A 197 2.48 0.27 8.15
N LYS A 198 2.48 0.57 6.83
CA LYS A 198 2.99 -0.35 5.81
C LYS A 198 4.47 -0.64 5.98
N GLN A 199 5.26 0.39 6.26
CA GLN A 199 6.70 0.22 6.48
C GLN A 199 6.95 -0.54 7.78
N GLU A 200 6.28 -0.17 8.85
CA GLU A 200 6.37 -0.85 10.15
C GLU A 200 6.01 -2.35 10.04
N MET A 201 4.89 -2.66 9.37
CA MET A 201 4.50 -4.05 9.10
C MET A 201 5.61 -4.80 8.34
N LYS A 202 6.15 -4.22 7.27
CA LYS A 202 7.22 -4.84 6.49
C LYS A 202 8.46 -5.10 7.35
N ASP A 203 8.89 -4.11 8.14
CA ASP A 203 10.09 -4.19 8.97
C ASP A 203 9.95 -5.34 9.98
N TYR A 204 8.82 -5.42 10.70
CA TYR A 204 8.55 -6.50 11.64
C TYR A 204 8.40 -7.87 10.99
N GLN A 205 7.73 -7.96 9.84
CA GLN A 205 7.57 -9.22 9.12
C GLN A 205 8.92 -9.73 8.58
N THR A 206 9.76 -8.82 8.07
CA THR A 206 11.09 -9.19 7.60
C THR A 206 11.98 -9.63 8.75
N ALA A 207 11.95 -8.90 9.87
CA ALA A 207 12.70 -9.28 11.07
C ALA A 207 12.25 -10.65 11.59
N LYS A 208 10.93 -10.89 11.66
CA LYS A 208 10.39 -12.18 12.08
C LYS A 208 10.86 -13.30 11.14
N TYR A 209 10.69 -13.12 9.83
CA TYR A 209 11.12 -14.10 8.83
C TYR A 209 12.62 -14.45 8.96
N ASP A 210 13.48 -13.44 9.12
CA ASP A 210 14.93 -13.66 9.25
C ASP A 210 15.28 -14.40 10.53
N ILE A 211 14.59 -14.11 11.64
CA ILE A 211 14.78 -14.82 12.91
C ILE A 211 14.23 -16.24 12.83
N ASP A 212 13.05 -16.46 12.22
CA ASP A 212 12.49 -17.80 12.02
C ASP A 212 13.48 -18.70 11.27
N ARG A 213 14.08 -18.18 10.19
CA ARG A 213 15.09 -18.92 9.42
C ARG A 213 16.39 -19.17 10.20
N LEU A 214 16.80 -18.23 11.04
CA LEU A 214 17.99 -18.40 11.89
C LEU A 214 17.79 -19.46 12.96
N LEU A 215 16.57 -19.52 13.52
CA LEU A 215 16.23 -20.48 14.57
C LEU A 215 15.74 -21.81 14.03
N ASN A 216 15.64 -21.97 12.69
CA ASN A 216 15.01 -23.13 12.01
C ASN A 216 13.59 -23.41 12.53
N ILE A 217 12.82 -22.36 12.81
CA ILE A 217 11.41 -22.46 13.14
C ILE A 217 10.67 -22.53 11.80
N ASP A 218 10.43 -23.76 11.33
CA ASP A 218 9.56 -24.00 10.15
C ASP A 218 8.10 -23.81 10.58
N GLU A 219 7.35 -23.01 9.83
CA GLU A 219 5.90 -22.92 9.96
C GLU A 219 5.20 -24.16 9.43
#